data_acf9bbd7ad80d17f6297a13ddd7efcb7
#
_entry.id   acf9bbd7ad80d17f6297a13ddd7efcb7
#
_cell.length_a   1.000
_cell.length_b   1.000
_cell.length_c   1.000
_cell.angle_alpha   90.00
_cell.angle_beta   90.00
_cell.angle_gamma   90.00
#
_symmetry.space_group_name_H-M   'P 1'
#
loop_
_entity.id
_entity.type
_entity.pdbx_description
1 polymer ?
#
loop_
_entity_poly.entity_id
_entity_poly.type
_entity_poly.pdbx_seq_one_letter_code
_entity_poly.pdbx_strand_id
1 'polypeptide(L)'
;DKWTKGEGPWVLSRDGDKVYGRGTADNKAQHTTHMGAIKSVLATRGKLGFNSKFMVETGEENGSKGLKELVADHKDAFMADAYFASDGPRVNIAKPNLTLGNRGCLNFDLEIVARDGGHHSGNWGGLLANPGIMLAHAISTITDANGKIQVDGWSPGPMSNSVREALNGVNRDGGADAPTIDENWGEPGLTSAEKVYAWNSFEVLSFVTGNPSNPVNAIPPRARANCQLRFVVGTDHENIRSNLRKHLDANGFDMIEIVDPPAGNDAVFLAARTPPE
;
A
#
# COMPACT_ATOMS: atom_id res chain seq x y z
N ASP A 1 9.22 -17.47 0.81
CA ASP A 1 10.35 -17.40 -0.12
C ASP A 1 11.58 -18.04 0.49
N LYS A 2 12.42 -18.67 -0.37
CA LYS A 2 13.67 -19.25 0.08
C LYS A 2 14.73 -18.16 0.25
N TRP A 3 15.42 -18.15 1.38
CA TRP A 3 16.59 -17.31 1.58
C TRP A 3 17.73 -17.79 0.67
N THR A 4 18.33 -16.88 -0.11
CA THR A 4 19.32 -17.22 -1.14
C THR A 4 20.73 -16.73 -0.85
N LYS A 5 20.95 -16.04 0.28
CA LYS A 5 22.23 -15.44 0.64
C LYS A 5 22.69 -15.91 2.02
N GLY A 6 24.02 -16.19 2.15
CA GLY A 6 24.62 -16.63 3.40
C GLY A 6 24.01 -17.93 3.95
N GLU A 7 24.14 -18.14 5.25
CA GLU A 7 23.70 -19.35 5.97
C GLU A 7 22.22 -19.33 6.34
N GLY A 8 21.50 -18.25 6.06
CA GLY A 8 20.07 -18.11 6.32
C GLY A 8 19.68 -16.71 6.82
N PRO A 9 18.38 -16.46 7.01
CA PRO A 9 17.87 -15.13 7.35
C PRO A 9 18.34 -14.61 8.73
N TRP A 10 18.62 -15.51 9.66
CA TRP A 10 18.96 -15.17 11.04
C TRP A 10 20.46 -15.16 11.33
N VAL A 11 21.27 -15.44 10.31
CA VAL A 11 22.73 -15.39 10.38
C VAL A 11 23.22 -14.21 9.55
N LEU A 12 23.87 -13.25 10.22
CA LEU A 12 24.41 -12.09 9.54
C LEU A 12 25.59 -12.52 8.67
N SER A 13 25.50 -12.30 7.38
CA SER A 13 26.56 -12.62 6.42
C SER A 13 27.02 -11.38 5.67
N ARG A 14 28.31 -11.32 5.33
CA ARG A 14 28.92 -10.20 4.62
C ARG A 14 29.52 -10.70 3.30
N ASP A 15 29.25 -9.94 2.23
CA ASP A 15 29.85 -10.13 0.92
C ASP A 15 30.33 -8.76 0.39
N GLY A 16 31.61 -8.52 0.45
CA GLY A 16 32.21 -7.21 0.16
C GLY A 16 31.65 -6.11 1.07
N ASP A 17 31.02 -5.11 0.48
CA ASP A 17 30.38 -3.98 1.18
C ASP A 17 28.90 -4.24 1.51
N LYS A 18 28.36 -5.41 1.14
CA LYS A 18 26.97 -5.78 1.39
C LYS A 18 26.85 -6.67 2.62
N VAL A 19 25.80 -6.44 3.39
CA VAL A 19 25.44 -7.22 4.59
C VAL A 19 24.04 -7.78 4.39
N TYR A 20 23.92 -9.10 4.60
CA TYR A 20 22.65 -9.83 4.43
C TYR A 20 22.19 -10.41 5.76
N GLY A 21 20.89 -10.34 5.98
CA GLY A 21 20.20 -10.88 7.16
C GLY A 21 18.79 -10.29 7.27
N ARG A 22 17.88 -10.97 7.95
CA ARG A 22 16.54 -10.46 8.21
C ARG A 22 16.63 -9.17 9.04
N GLY A 23 15.97 -8.09 8.56
CA GLY A 23 15.97 -6.80 9.23
C GLY A 23 17.23 -5.95 8.99
N THR A 24 18.19 -6.36 8.16
CA THR A 24 19.40 -5.54 7.87
C THR A 24 19.07 -4.30 7.08
N ALA A 25 18.17 -4.38 6.09
CA ALA A 25 17.71 -3.23 5.33
C ALA A 25 16.45 -2.61 5.96
N ASP A 26 15.52 -3.45 6.34
CA ASP A 26 14.24 -3.09 6.91
C ASP A 26 14.11 -3.73 8.30
N ASN A 27 14.34 -2.96 9.44
CA ASN A 27 14.72 -1.53 9.34
C ASN A 27 15.90 -1.21 10.30
N LYS A 28 16.81 -2.17 10.58
CA LYS A 28 17.97 -1.93 11.49
C LYS A 28 19.08 -1.06 10.87
N ALA A 29 19.18 -1.02 9.53
CA ALA A 29 20.14 -0.14 8.86
C ALA A 29 19.86 1.32 9.17
N GLN A 30 18.60 1.74 9.16
CA GLN A 30 18.20 3.10 9.42
C GLN A 30 18.55 3.54 10.84
N HIS A 31 18.26 2.68 11.84
CA HIS A 31 18.69 2.94 13.23
C HIS A 31 20.21 3.09 13.36
N THR A 32 20.95 2.22 12.69
CA THR A 32 22.42 2.27 12.68
C THR A 32 22.93 3.55 12.03
N THR A 33 22.29 4.00 10.95
CA THR A 33 22.63 5.25 10.25
C THR A 33 22.38 6.46 11.15
N HIS A 34 21.25 6.52 11.85
CA HIS A 34 20.94 7.61 12.79
C HIS A 34 21.95 7.67 13.94
N MET A 35 22.30 6.53 14.53
CA MET A 35 23.31 6.47 15.59
C MET A 35 24.69 6.90 15.08
N GLY A 36 25.05 6.50 13.86
CA GLY A 36 26.30 6.91 13.20
C GLY A 36 26.34 8.40 12.95
N ALA A 37 25.27 8.99 12.46
CA ALA A 37 25.15 10.43 12.22
C ALA A 37 25.34 11.23 13.53
N ILE A 38 24.67 10.83 14.61
CA ILE A 38 24.79 11.48 15.91
C ILE A 38 26.21 11.36 16.46
N LYS A 39 26.82 10.17 16.41
CA LYS A 39 28.21 9.98 16.82
C LYS A 39 29.17 10.89 16.06
N SER A 40 28.96 11.03 14.75
CA SER A 40 29.77 11.89 13.90
C SER A 40 29.65 13.37 14.27
N VAL A 41 28.43 13.84 14.51
CA VAL A 41 28.19 15.23 14.94
C VAL A 41 28.80 15.50 16.32
N LEU A 42 28.63 14.61 17.27
CA LEU A 42 29.20 14.74 18.61
C LEU A 42 30.73 14.72 18.57
N ALA A 43 31.36 13.86 17.78
CA ALA A 43 32.81 13.80 17.61
C ALA A 43 33.37 15.08 16.97
N THR A 44 32.64 15.69 16.04
CA THR A 44 33.11 16.88 15.31
C THR A 44 32.80 18.18 16.02
N ARG A 45 31.61 18.28 16.68
CA ARG A 45 31.09 19.53 17.26
C ARG A 45 31.01 19.53 18.78
N GLY A 46 31.22 18.39 19.43
CA GLY A 46 31.11 18.20 20.86
C GLY A 46 29.66 18.23 21.40
N LYS A 47 28.69 18.66 20.59
CA LYS A 47 27.26 18.75 20.94
C LYS A 47 26.38 18.66 19.71
N LEU A 48 25.10 18.30 19.89
CA LEU A 48 24.12 18.25 18.81
C LEU A 48 23.63 19.63 18.36
N GLY A 49 23.51 20.58 19.27
CA GLY A 49 22.91 21.89 18.98
C GLY A 49 21.37 21.89 18.99
N PHE A 50 20.75 20.76 19.26
CA PHE A 50 19.30 20.56 19.42
C PHE A 50 19.05 19.40 20.40
N ASN A 51 17.83 19.35 20.96
CA ASN A 51 17.39 18.21 21.75
C ASN A 51 16.94 17.10 20.85
N SER A 52 17.24 15.86 21.22
CA SER A 52 16.89 14.68 20.43
C SER A 52 16.15 13.68 21.30
N LYS A 53 15.03 13.19 20.78
CA LYS A 53 14.26 12.09 21.35
C LYS A 53 14.27 10.94 20.38
N PHE A 54 14.42 9.72 20.89
CA PHE A 54 14.38 8.50 20.08
C PHE A 54 13.17 7.68 20.50
N MET A 55 12.37 7.31 19.53
CA MET A 55 11.34 6.29 19.69
C MET A 55 11.74 5.09 18.85
N VAL A 56 11.79 3.93 19.46
CA VAL A 56 12.04 2.65 18.79
C VAL A 56 10.88 1.73 19.14
N GLU A 57 10.21 1.22 18.14
CA GLU A 57 9.16 0.23 18.30
C GLU A 57 9.53 -1.05 17.57
N THR A 58 8.91 -2.17 17.93
CA THR A 58 9.24 -3.48 17.38
C THR A 58 8.03 -4.20 16.77
N GLY A 59 6.92 -3.49 16.61
CA GLY A 59 5.66 -4.03 16.15
C GLY A 59 5.21 -3.54 14.77
N GLU A 60 6.04 -2.78 14.04
CA GLU A 60 5.67 -2.15 12.77
C GLU A 60 5.12 -3.17 11.77
N GLU A 61 5.82 -4.29 11.56
CA GLU A 61 5.46 -5.37 10.64
C GLU A 61 4.13 -6.10 11.00
N ASN A 62 3.62 -5.84 12.21
CA ASN A 62 2.32 -6.34 12.68
C ASN A 62 1.28 -5.22 12.86
N GLY A 63 1.51 -4.04 12.24
CA GLY A 63 0.62 -2.89 12.27
C GLY A 63 0.70 -2.06 13.54
N SER A 64 1.86 -2.05 14.24
CA SER A 64 2.16 -1.18 15.41
C SER A 64 1.04 -1.16 16.46
N LYS A 65 0.52 -2.32 16.84
CA LYS A 65 -0.62 -2.43 17.78
C LYS A 65 -0.30 -1.78 19.12
N GLY A 66 -1.17 -0.86 19.55
CA GLY A 66 -1.01 -0.10 20.79
C GLY A 66 -0.12 1.14 20.67
N LEU A 67 0.53 1.39 19.54
CA LEU A 67 1.39 2.57 19.37
C LEU A 67 0.60 3.88 19.40
N LYS A 68 -0.57 3.89 18.78
CA LYS A 68 -1.46 5.07 18.76
C LYS A 68 -1.89 5.48 20.16
N GLU A 69 -2.28 4.50 20.96
CA GLU A 69 -2.67 4.70 22.36
C GLU A 69 -1.48 5.17 23.20
N LEU A 70 -0.33 4.53 23.07
CA LEU A 70 0.90 4.91 23.75
C LEU A 70 1.29 6.36 23.46
N VAL A 71 1.24 6.79 22.20
CA VAL A 71 1.56 8.16 21.80
C VAL A 71 0.53 9.14 22.34
N ALA A 72 -0.75 8.78 22.37
CA ALA A 72 -1.81 9.61 22.93
C ALA A 72 -1.65 9.81 24.45
N ASP A 73 -1.35 8.73 25.18
CA ASP A 73 -1.17 8.74 26.63
C ASP A 73 0.10 9.50 27.08
N HIS A 74 1.11 9.54 26.21
CA HIS A 74 2.40 10.19 26.49
C HIS A 74 2.70 11.36 25.54
N LYS A 75 1.68 12.07 25.07
CA LYS A 75 1.79 13.12 24.06
C LYS A 75 2.91 14.13 24.34
N ASP A 76 3.03 14.60 25.59
CA ASP A 76 4.03 15.59 25.95
C ASP A 76 5.48 15.06 25.82
N ALA A 77 5.68 13.76 26.07
CA ALA A 77 6.97 13.13 25.88
C ALA A 77 7.38 13.06 24.40
N PHE A 78 6.39 12.99 23.50
CA PHE A 78 6.63 12.88 22.05
C PHE A 78 6.62 14.24 21.32
N MET A 79 6.24 15.34 21.99
CA MET A 79 6.29 16.68 21.37
C MET A 79 7.69 17.02 20.89
N ALA A 80 7.80 17.45 19.65
CA ALA A 80 9.03 17.89 18.99
C ALA A 80 8.69 18.87 17.86
N ASP A 81 9.67 19.70 17.47
CA ASP A 81 9.53 20.64 16.35
C ASP A 81 9.58 19.92 14.99
N ALA A 82 10.30 18.80 14.92
CA ALA A 82 10.41 17.99 13.73
C ALA A 82 10.44 16.50 14.09
N TYR A 83 9.82 15.68 13.24
CA TYR A 83 9.83 14.23 13.33
C TYR A 83 10.48 13.65 12.07
N PHE A 84 11.48 12.79 12.28
CA PHE A 84 12.17 12.07 11.21
C PHE A 84 11.91 10.58 11.34
N ALA A 85 11.18 10.03 10.39
CA ALA A 85 11.04 8.60 10.22
C ALA A 85 11.98 8.13 9.10
N SER A 86 12.73 7.09 9.35
CA SER A 86 13.57 6.46 8.34
C SER A 86 13.06 5.05 8.11
N ASP A 87 12.05 4.99 7.28
CA ASP A 87 11.48 3.74 6.80
C ASP A 87 11.10 3.90 5.34
N GLY A 88 11.36 2.88 4.55
CA GLY A 88 11.09 2.89 3.13
C GLY A 88 12.33 2.71 2.25
N PRO A 89 12.10 2.21 1.04
CA PRO A 89 13.19 1.93 0.11
C PRO A 89 13.80 3.22 -0.42
N ARG A 90 15.11 3.20 -0.61
CA ARG A 90 15.81 4.21 -1.41
C ARG A 90 15.44 3.96 -2.88
N VAL A 91 14.81 4.93 -3.52
CA VAL A 91 14.34 4.82 -4.92
C VAL A 91 15.52 4.76 -5.89
N ASN A 92 16.64 5.44 -5.57
CA ASN A 92 17.88 5.42 -6.33
C ASN A 92 19.04 5.39 -5.35
N ILE A 93 19.95 4.41 -5.49
CA ILE A 93 21.09 4.24 -4.56
C ILE A 93 22.08 5.41 -4.61
N ALA A 94 22.21 6.06 -5.76
CA ALA A 94 23.11 7.17 -5.98
C ALA A 94 22.55 8.54 -5.57
N LYS A 95 21.23 8.62 -5.33
CA LYS A 95 20.56 9.89 -4.99
C LYS A 95 19.91 9.79 -3.61
N PRO A 96 20.21 10.72 -2.69
CA PRO A 96 19.47 10.81 -1.44
C PRO A 96 18.00 11.14 -1.73
N ASN A 97 17.10 10.56 -0.95
CA ASN A 97 15.66 10.78 -1.07
C ASN A 97 15.13 11.32 0.26
N LEU A 98 14.38 12.39 0.20
CA LEU A 98 13.62 12.93 1.32
C LEU A 98 12.14 12.85 0.96
N THR A 99 11.39 12.04 1.69
CA THR A 99 9.95 11.86 1.49
C THR A 99 9.21 12.76 2.46
N LEU A 100 8.40 13.68 1.95
CA LEU A 100 7.66 14.66 2.75
C LEU A 100 6.22 14.22 3.07
N GLY A 101 5.80 13.05 2.59
CA GLY A 101 4.49 12.47 2.86
C GLY A 101 4.33 11.09 2.26
N ASN A 102 3.30 10.39 2.69
CA ASN A 102 2.93 9.07 2.20
C ASN A 102 1.51 9.08 1.65
N ARG A 103 1.24 8.19 0.70
CA ARG A 103 -0.15 7.93 0.29
C ARG A 103 -0.89 7.23 1.42
N GLY A 104 -2.17 7.56 1.56
CA GLY A 104 -3.10 6.77 2.36
C GLY A 104 -3.28 5.38 1.75
N CYS A 105 -3.72 4.44 2.58
CA CYS A 105 -4.00 3.07 2.18
C CYS A 105 -5.30 2.61 2.82
N LEU A 106 -6.24 2.13 2.00
CA LEU A 106 -7.46 1.49 2.47
C LEU A 106 -7.55 0.10 1.86
N ASN A 107 -7.56 -0.91 2.70
CA ASN A 107 -7.85 -2.29 2.32
C ASN A 107 -9.33 -2.61 2.56
N PHE A 108 -9.92 -3.35 1.67
CA PHE A 108 -11.30 -3.85 1.79
C PHE A 108 -11.49 -5.07 0.91
N ASP A 109 -12.52 -5.85 1.22
CA ASP A 109 -12.91 -6.97 0.39
C ASP A 109 -14.22 -6.69 -0.31
N LEU A 110 -14.33 -7.19 -1.53
CA LEU A 110 -15.58 -7.31 -2.26
C LEU A 110 -16.02 -8.77 -2.21
N GLU A 111 -17.17 -9.03 -1.64
CA GLU A 111 -17.67 -10.40 -1.49
C GLU A 111 -19.08 -10.55 -2.10
N ILE A 112 -19.30 -11.67 -2.73
CA ILE A 112 -20.60 -12.10 -3.20
C ILE A 112 -20.85 -13.53 -2.75
N VAL A 113 -21.96 -13.73 -2.02
CA VAL A 113 -22.47 -15.03 -1.61
C VAL A 113 -23.78 -15.26 -2.33
N ALA A 114 -23.75 -16.03 -3.41
CA ALA A 114 -24.92 -16.25 -4.24
C ALA A 114 -25.86 -17.33 -3.68
N ARG A 115 -25.32 -18.32 -2.95
CA ARG A 115 -26.08 -19.46 -2.40
C ARG A 115 -25.27 -20.30 -1.44
N ASP A 116 -25.94 -21.23 -0.80
CA ASP A 116 -25.30 -22.29 -0.03
C ASP A 116 -24.87 -23.46 -0.94
N GLY A 117 -23.59 -23.83 -0.87
CA GLY A 117 -23.02 -24.94 -1.62
C GLY A 117 -22.86 -24.71 -3.12
N GLY A 118 -22.05 -25.53 -3.74
CA GLY A 118 -21.84 -25.55 -5.20
C GLY A 118 -22.83 -26.46 -5.90
N HIS A 119 -23.11 -26.19 -7.18
CA HIS A 119 -24.04 -26.97 -8.01
C HIS A 119 -23.38 -27.42 -9.29
N HIS A 120 -23.62 -28.68 -9.70
CA HIS A 120 -23.00 -29.28 -10.87
C HIS A 120 -23.22 -28.42 -12.13
N SER A 121 -22.13 -27.99 -12.76
CA SER A 121 -22.18 -27.04 -13.88
C SER A 121 -22.88 -27.61 -15.13
N GLY A 122 -22.79 -28.92 -15.36
CA GLY A 122 -23.49 -29.59 -16.47
C GLY A 122 -25.00 -29.61 -16.33
N ASN A 123 -25.53 -29.52 -15.09
CA ASN A 123 -26.97 -29.52 -14.83
C ASN A 123 -27.54 -28.10 -14.65
N TRP A 124 -26.72 -27.17 -14.14
CA TRP A 124 -27.17 -25.86 -13.70
C TRP A 124 -26.47 -24.70 -14.41
N GLY A 125 -25.50 -24.98 -15.29
CA GLY A 125 -24.85 -23.97 -16.11
C GLY A 125 -25.83 -23.24 -17.01
N GLY A 126 -25.78 -21.91 -17.03
CA GLY A 126 -26.74 -21.07 -17.74
C GLY A 126 -28.03 -20.78 -16.98
N LEU A 127 -28.32 -21.49 -15.88
CA LEU A 127 -29.50 -21.26 -15.03
C LEU A 127 -29.15 -20.55 -13.73
N LEU A 128 -27.96 -20.82 -13.16
CA LEU A 128 -27.51 -20.22 -11.92
C LEU A 128 -26.42 -19.19 -12.22
N ALA A 129 -26.55 -18.02 -11.57
CA ALA A 129 -25.52 -16.99 -11.63
C ALA A 129 -24.20 -17.51 -11.06
N ASN A 130 -23.09 -17.15 -11.70
CA ASN A 130 -21.75 -17.49 -11.24
C ASN A 130 -21.14 -16.27 -10.52
N PRO A 131 -20.92 -16.35 -9.20
CA PRO A 131 -20.40 -15.22 -8.41
C PRO A 131 -19.02 -14.75 -8.87
N GLY A 132 -18.17 -15.65 -9.38
CA GLY A 132 -16.88 -15.25 -9.93
C GLY A 132 -16.99 -14.35 -11.16
N ILE A 133 -17.93 -14.68 -12.07
CA ILE A 133 -18.21 -13.85 -13.25
C ILE A 133 -18.79 -12.50 -12.82
N MET A 134 -19.75 -12.51 -11.90
CA MET A 134 -20.40 -11.28 -11.41
C MET A 134 -19.38 -10.34 -10.74
N LEU A 135 -18.52 -10.89 -9.88
CA LEU A 135 -17.48 -10.11 -9.21
C LEU A 135 -16.44 -9.55 -10.21
N ALA A 136 -16.06 -10.32 -11.21
CA ALA A 136 -15.15 -9.86 -12.26
C ALA A 136 -15.74 -8.66 -13.04
N HIS A 137 -17.03 -8.74 -13.40
CA HIS A 137 -17.73 -7.62 -14.04
C HIS A 137 -17.83 -6.39 -13.13
N ALA A 138 -18.11 -6.57 -11.86
CA ALA A 138 -18.14 -5.45 -10.91
C ALA A 138 -16.79 -4.77 -10.81
N ILE A 139 -15.70 -5.53 -10.66
CA ILE A 139 -14.33 -4.98 -10.62
C ILE A 139 -14.01 -4.23 -11.92
N SER A 140 -14.47 -4.72 -13.08
CA SER A 140 -14.26 -4.05 -14.36
C SER A 140 -14.99 -2.70 -14.50
N THR A 141 -15.90 -2.36 -13.59
CA THR A 141 -16.50 -1.02 -13.52
C THR A 141 -15.68 -0.06 -12.65
N ILE A 142 -14.88 -0.57 -11.73
CA ILE A 142 -14.06 0.24 -10.80
C ILE A 142 -12.88 0.88 -11.54
N THR A 143 -12.30 0.16 -12.48
CA THR A 143 -11.24 0.67 -13.37
C THR A 143 -11.56 0.32 -14.81
N ASP A 144 -10.98 1.09 -15.76
CA ASP A 144 -10.95 0.67 -17.15
C ASP A 144 -9.89 -0.44 -17.38
N ALA A 145 -9.76 -0.90 -18.62
CA ALA A 145 -8.82 -1.96 -19.00
C ALA A 145 -7.34 -1.58 -18.80
N ASN A 146 -7.04 -0.30 -18.60
CA ASN A 146 -5.71 0.23 -18.36
C ASN A 146 -5.49 0.65 -16.90
N GLY A 147 -6.40 0.31 -15.98
CA GLY A 147 -6.26 0.61 -14.56
C GLY A 147 -6.60 2.04 -14.16
N LYS A 148 -7.20 2.85 -15.06
CA LYS A 148 -7.71 4.16 -14.71
C LYS A 148 -8.98 4.01 -13.87
N ILE A 149 -9.02 4.68 -12.72
CA ILE A 149 -10.16 4.65 -11.79
C ILE A 149 -11.40 5.31 -12.41
N GLN A 150 -12.55 4.65 -12.28
CA GLN A 150 -13.85 5.08 -12.80
C GLN A 150 -14.87 5.42 -11.69
N VAL A 151 -14.51 5.24 -10.43
CA VAL A 151 -15.39 5.53 -9.29
C VAL A 151 -15.40 7.03 -9.00
N ASP A 152 -16.56 7.65 -9.09
CA ASP A 152 -16.74 9.05 -8.74
C ASP A 152 -16.36 9.32 -7.28
N GLY A 153 -15.60 10.41 -7.05
CA GLY A 153 -15.10 10.77 -5.72
C GLY A 153 -13.81 10.03 -5.30
N TRP A 154 -13.30 9.12 -6.14
CA TRP A 154 -11.99 8.50 -5.92
C TRP A 154 -10.84 9.25 -6.62
N SER A 155 -11.13 10.29 -7.37
CA SER A 155 -10.11 11.17 -7.95
C SER A 155 -9.65 12.21 -6.91
N PRO A 156 -8.35 12.49 -6.79
CA PRO A 156 -7.84 13.51 -5.86
C PRO A 156 -8.08 14.95 -6.35
N GLY A 157 -8.69 15.12 -7.50
CA GLY A 157 -8.78 16.43 -8.15
C GLY A 157 -7.49 16.84 -8.88
N PRO A 158 -7.42 18.07 -9.37
CA PRO A 158 -6.27 18.53 -10.13
C PRO A 158 -5.02 18.68 -9.27
N MET A 159 -3.91 18.14 -9.75
CA MET A 159 -2.60 18.28 -9.10
C MET A 159 -2.12 19.73 -9.16
N SER A 160 -1.63 20.27 -8.04
CA SER A 160 -1.08 21.62 -7.96
C SER A 160 0.23 21.75 -8.76
N ASN A 161 0.55 22.97 -9.20
CA ASN A 161 1.82 23.23 -9.90
C ASN A 161 3.03 22.98 -9.00
N SER A 162 2.95 23.28 -7.69
CA SER A 162 4.02 23.03 -6.74
C SER A 162 4.35 21.53 -6.62
N VAL A 163 3.34 20.67 -6.60
CA VAL A 163 3.54 19.21 -6.60
C VAL A 163 4.16 18.74 -7.92
N ARG A 164 3.69 19.25 -9.07
CA ARG A 164 4.30 18.92 -10.37
C ARG A 164 5.76 19.33 -10.45
N GLU A 165 6.08 20.50 -9.95
CA GLU A 165 7.46 21.02 -9.93
C GLU A 165 8.34 20.18 -9.01
N ALA A 166 7.86 19.81 -7.82
CA ALA A 166 8.58 18.95 -6.89
C ALA A 166 8.84 17.53 -7.46
N LEU A 167 7.96 17.04 -8.31
CA LEU A 167 8.08 15.74 -8.97
C LEU A 167 8.87 15.79 -10.29
N ASN A 168 9.17 16.99 -10.78
CA ASN A 168 9.91 17.16 -12.03
C ASN A 168 11.32 16.59 -11.89
N GLY A 169 11.70 15.69 -12.80
CA GLY A 169 12.99 15.00 -12.77
C GLY A 169 13.13 13.91 -11.71
N VAL A 170 12.06 13.60 -10.97
CA VAL A 170 12.02 12.43 -10.10
C VAL A 170 11.78 11.19 -10.97
N ASN A 171 12.83 10.39 -11.14
CA ASN A 171 12.74 9.11 -11.81
C ASN A 171 12.71 7.99 -10.77
N ARG A 172 11.75 7.09 -10.92
CA ARG A 172 11.72 5.85 -10.16
C ARG A 172 12.70 4.86 -10.81
N ASP A 173 13.90 4.83 -10.31
CA ASP A 173 14.93 3.88 -10.73
C ASP A 173 15.13 2.87 -9.60
N GLY A 174 14.53 1.70 -9.74
CA GLY A 174 14.63 0.60 -8.79
C GLY A 174 15.92 -0.23 -8.94
N GLY A 175 16.83 0.19 -9.81
CA GLY A 175 18.07 -0.55 -10.11
C GLY A 175 17.84 -1.72 -11.09
N ALA A 176 18.83 -2.59 -11.20
CA ALA A 176 18.85 -3.70 -12.18
C ALA A 176 17.73 -4.74 -11.97
N ASP A 177 17.22 -4.85 -10.75
CA ASP A 177 16.16 -5.81 -10.39
C ASP A 177 14.77 -5.17 -10.37
N ALA A 178 14.63 -3.91 -10.81
CA ALA A 178 13.33 -3.24 -10.87
C ALA A 178 12.43 -3.85 -11.94
N PRO A 179 11.12 -3.91 -11.71
CA PRO A 179 10.20 -4.33 -12.76
C PRO A 179 10.16 -3.32 -13.90
N THR A 180 9.94 -3.81 -15.11
CA THR A 180 9.64 -2.95 -16.26
C THR A 180 8.31 -2.24 -16.03
N ILE A 181 8.29 -0.94 -16.27
CA ILE A 181 7.08 -0.12 -16.09
C ILE A 181 6.13 -0.32 -17.28
N ASP A 182 4.85 -0.57 -16.99
CA ASP A 182 3.78 -0.58 -17.98
C ASP A 182 3.33 0.87 -18.25
N GLU A 183 3.86 1.48 -19.30
CA GLU A 183 3.70 2.92 -19.58
C GLU A 183 2.23 3.36 -19.71
N ASN A 184 1.38 2.49 -20.29
CA ASN A 184 -0.03 2.76 -20.51
C ASN A 184 -0.93 2.44 -19.31
N TRP A 185 -0.36 1.99 -18.18
CA TRP A 185 -1.14 1.62 -16.99
C TRP A 185 -1.45 2.84 -16.11
N GLY A 186 -2.67 2.91 -15.57
CA GLY A 186 -3.14 3.93 -14.65
C GLY A 186 -3.65 5.20 -15.34
N GLU A 187 -3.65 6.33 -14.63
CA GLU A 187 -4.15 7.61 -15.16
C GLU A 187 -3.30 8.09 -16.33
N PRO A 188 -3.91 8.37 -17.50
CA PRO A 188 -3.17 8.84 -18.67
C PRO A 188 -2.65 10.28 -18.49
N GLY A 189 -1.55 10.59 -19.18
CA GLY A 189 -0.96 11.93 -19.19
C GLY A 189 -0.16 12.29 -17.93
N LEU A 190 0.01 11.36 -17.02
CA LEU A 190 0.87 11.52 -15.84
C LEU A 190 2.20 10.81 -16.03
N THR A 191 3.27 11.41 -15.52
CA THR A 191 4.58 10.75 -15.41
C THR A 191 4.54 9.63 -14.39
N SER A 192 5.52 8.72 -14.41
CA SER A 192 5.61 7.62 -13.43
C SER A 192 5.71 8.14 -11.98
N ALA A 193 6.41 9.26 -11.77
CA ALA A 193 6.48 9.90 -10.45
C ALA A 193 5.11 10.47 -10.03
N GLU A 194 4.41 11.15 -10.92
CA GLU A 194 3.07 11.68 -10.63
C GLU A 194 2.07 10.56 -10.32
N LYS A 195 2.07 9.46 -11.07
CA LYS A 195 1.21 8.29 -10.80
C LYS A 195 1.45 7.69 -9.41
N VAL A 196 2.71 7.61 -8.98
CA VAL A 196 3.05 6.95 -7.71
C VAL A 196 2.94 7.88 -6.50
N TYR A 197 3.31 9.16 -6.64
CA TYR A 197 3.41 10.07 -5.49
C TYR A 197 2.26 11.07 -5.39
N ALA A 198 1.53 11.32 -6.46
CA ALA A 198 0.51 12.36 -6.51
C ALA A 198 -0.82 11.90 -7.12
N TRP A 199 -1.04 10.60 -7.28
CA TRP A 199 -2.29 10.06 -7.83
C TRP A 199 -2.76 8.82 -7.07
N ASN A 200 -4.05 8.51 -7.24
CA ASN A 200 -4.65 7.32 -6.63
C ASN A 200 -4.45 6.10 -7.53
N SER A 201 -4.35 4.93 -6.89
CA SER A 201 -4.32 3.64 -7.59
C SER A 201 -5.19 2.61 -6.88
N PHE A 202 -5.88 1.80 -7.65
CA PHE A 202 -6.68 0.68 -7.17
C PHE A 202 -6.03 -0.64 -7.59
N GLU A 203 -5.92 -1.57 -6.64
CA GLU A 203 -5.28 -2.87 -6.86
C GLU A 203 -6.20 -4.00 -6.39
N VAL A 204 -6.20 -5.09 -7.14
CA VAL A 204 -6.77 -6.37 -6.71
C VAL A 204 -5.63 -7.25 -6.23
N LEU A 205 -5.51 -7.44 -4.92
CA LEU A 205 -4.41 -8.19 -4.30
C LEU A 205 -4.64 -9.70 -4.38
N SER A 206 -5.89 -10.13 -4.31
CA SER A 206 -6.28 -11.53 -4.55
C SER A 206 -7.70 -11.60 -5.11
N PHE A 207 -7.96 -12.68 -5.85
CA PHE A 207 -9.29 -13.00 -6.37
C PHE A 207 -9.52 -14.49 -6.22
N VAL A 208 -10.57 -14.88 -5.51
CA VAL A 208 -10.87 -16.28 -5.22
C VAL A 208 -12.32 -16.61 -5.53
N THR A 209 -12.52 -17.66 -6.33
CA THR A 209 -13.81 -18.31 -6.55
C THR A 209 -13.57 -19.82 -6.76
N GLY A 210 -14.33 -20.67 -6.11
CA GLY A 210 -14.05 -22.12 -6.09
C GLY A 210 -12.75 -22.46 -5.36
N ASN A 211 -12.16 -23.60 -5.71
CA ASN A 211 -10.86 -24.06 -5.18
C ASN A 211 -9.85 -24.22 -6.32
N PRO A 212 -8.90 -23.29 -6.49
CA PRO A 212 -7.93 -23.35 -7.58
C PRO A 212 -7.00 -24.58 -7.50
N SER A 213 -6.75 -25.13 -6.31
CA SER A 213 -5.91 -26.32 -6.13
C SER A 213 -6.63 -27.63 -6.44
N ASN A 214 -7.96 -27.62 -6.45
CA ASN A 214 -8.78 -28.79 -6.76
C ASN A 214 -10.10 -28.34 -7.44
N PRO A 215 -10.04 -27.91 -8.71
CA PRO A 215 -11.23 -27.49 -9.45
C PRO A 215 -12.20 -28.66 -9.65
N VAL A 216 -13.46 -28.42 -9.43
CA VAL A 216 -14.54 -29.41 -9.62
C VAL A 216 -15.58 -28.86 -10.60
N ASN A 217 -16.38 -29.77 -11.21
CA ASN A 217 -17.42 -29.40 -12.16
C ASN A 217 -18.66 -28.80 -11.46
N ALA A 218 -18.45 -27.75 -10.66
CA ALA A 218 -19.50 -27.07 -9.92
C ALA A 218 -19.42 -25.56 -10.07
N ILE A 219 -20.57 -24.91 -10.17
CA ILE A 219 -20.68 -23.46 -10.07
C ILE A 219 -20.38 -23.10 -8.61
N PRO A 220 -19.37 -22.28 -8.29
CA PRO A 220 -19.05 -21.90 -6.92
C PRO A 220 -20.20 -21.16 -6.25
N PRO A 221 -20.37 -21.26 -4.92
CA PRO A 221 -21.40 -20.53 -4.21
C PRO A 221 -21.04 -19.09 -3.93
N ARG A 222 -19.76 -18.73 -3.93
CA ARG A 222 -19.24 -17.41 -3.56
C ARG A 222 -18.00 -17.02 -4.35
N ALA A 223 -17.71 -15.73 -4.36
CA ALA A 223 -16.45 -15.16 -4.82
C ALA A 223 -16.04 -13.99 -3.89
N ARG A 224 -14.74 -13.78 -3.77
CA ARG A 224 -14.16 -12.71 -2.94
C ARG A 224 -12.92 -12.15 -3.63
N ALA A 225 -12.77 -10.84 -3.57
CA ALA A 225 -11.55 -10.14 -3.99
C ALA A 225 -11.06 -9.26 -2.84
N ASN A 226 -9.77 -9.38 -2.49
CA ASN A 226 -9.13 -8.44 -1.59
C ASN A 226 -8.63 -7.28 -2.44
N CYS A 227 -9.05 -6.07 -2.09
CA CYS A 227 -8.80 -4.85 -2.84
C CYS A 227 -8.06 -3.84 -1.98
N GLN A 228 -7.30 -2.98 -2.64
CA GLN A 228 -6.58 -1.89 -2.00
C GLN A 228 -6.72 -0.62 -2.82
N LEU A 229 -7.06 0.48 -2.16
CA LEU A 229 -6.97 1.82 -2.72
C LEU A 229 -5.80 2.56 -2.06
N ARG A 230 -4.84 2.98 -2.85
CA ARG A 230 -3.81 3.96 -2.45
C ARG A 230 -4.30 5.34 -2.87
N PHE A 231 -4.34 6.27 -1.93
CA PHE A 231 -4.90 7.61 -2.19
C PHE A 231 -4.00 8.72 -1.68
N VAL A 232 -4.11 9.88 -2.30
CA VAL A 232 -3.34 11.08 -1.97
C VAL A 232 -4.23 12.16 -1.36
N VAL A 233 -3.61 13.23 -0.88
CA VAL A 233 -4.28 14.45 -0.42
C VAL A 233 -5.21 14.99 -1.52
N GLY A 234 -6.37 15.50 -1.11
CA GLY A 234 -7.42 15.95 -2.03
C GLY A 234 -8.45 14.88 -2.38
N THR A 235 -8.19 13.61 -2.03
CA THR A 235 -9.19 12.55 -2.10
C THR A 235 -10.16 12.67 -0.92
N ASP A 236 -11.46 12.55 -1.20
CA ASP A 236 -12.50 12.47 -0.17
C ASP A 236 -12.43 11.11 0.55
N HIS A 237 -11.43 10.98 1.42
CA HIS A 237 -11.07 9.71 2.05
C HIS A 237 -12.12 9.18 3.03
N GLU A 238 -12.95 10.07 3.59
CA GLU A 238 -14.03 9.69 4.50
C GLU A 238 -15.16 8.98 3.76
N ASN A 239 -15.35 9.29 2.47
CA ASN A 239 -16.42 8.76 1.64
C ASN A 239 -15.97 7.69 0.64
N ILE A 240 -14.75 7.16 0.72
CA ILE A 240 -14.24 6.14 -0.22
C ILE A 240 -15.21 4.96 -0.32
N ARG A 241 -15.64 4.38 0.81
CA ARG A 241 -16.54 3.22 0.83
C ARG A 241 -17.95 3.55 0.37
N SER A 242 -18.49 4.68 0.79
CA SER A 242 -19.81 5.12 0.38
C SER A 242 -19.88 5.44 -1.11
N ASN A 243 -18.82 6.01 -1.67
CA ASN A 243 -18.71 6.26 -3.11
C ASN A 243 -18.61 4.96 -3.90
N LEU A 244 -17.83 3.98 -3.40
CA LEU A 244 -17.80 2.64 -4.00
C LEU A 244 -19.18 1.96 -3.95
N ARG A 245 -19.90 2.05 -2.82
CA ARG A 245 -21.26 1.47 -2.72
C ARG A 245 -22.19 2.07 -3.75
N LYS A 246 -22.23 3.40 -3.86
CA LYS A 246 -23.04 4.10 -4.87
C LYS A 246 -22.68 3.69 -6.30
N HIS A 247 -21.37 3.55 -6.56
CA HIS A 247 -20.88 3.11 -7.87
C HIS A 247 -21.34 1.70 -8.22
N LEU A 248 -21.18 0.76 -7.30
CA LEU A 248 -21.62 -0.63 -7.50
C LEU A 248 -23.13 -0.71 -7.71
N ASP A 249 -23.92 0.00 -6.90
CA ASP A 249 -25.39 0.05 -7.04
C ASP A 249 -25.81 0.62 -8.39
N ALA A 250 -25.20 1.73 -8.81
CA ALA A 250 -25.49 2.37 -10.10
C ALA A 250 -25.16 1.49 -11.30
N ASN A 251 -24.22 0.54 -11.13
CA ASN A 251 -23.84 -0.43 -12.16
C ASN A 251 -24.55 -1.80 -12.03
N GLY A 252 -25.53 -1.91 -11.12
CA GLY A 252 -26.34 -3.13 -10.95
C GLY A 252 -25.66 -4.23 -10.12
N PHE A 253 -24.71 -3.86 -9.26
CA PHE A 253 -23.96 -4.78 -8.38
C PHE A 253 -24.28 -4.56 -6.89
N ASP A 254 -25.56 -4.30 -6.59
CA ASP A 254 -26.08 -4.12 -5.23
C ASP A 254 -25.90 -5.35 -4.34
N MET A 255 -25.80 -6.55 -4.95
CA MET A 255 -25.56 -7.81 -4.25
C MET A 255 -24.14 -7.99 -3.72
N ILE A 256 -23.18 -7.14 -4.10
CA ILE A 256 -21.79 -7.24 -3.63
C ILE A 256 -21.65 -6.54 -2.29
N GLU A 257 -21.12 -7.24 -1.31
CA GLU A 257 -20.79 -6.68 -0.01
C GLU A 257 -19.39 -6.10 0.01
N ILE A 258 -19.24 -4.91 0.62
CA ILE A 258 -17.94 -4.29 0.93
C ILE A 258 -17.66 -4.59 2.38
N VAL A 259 -16.68 -5.47 2.65
CA VAL A 259 -16.39 -5.96 4.00
C VAL A 259 -14.97 -5.59 4.42
N ASP A 260 -14.73 -5.54 5.73
CA ASP A 260 -13.40 -5.37 6.25
C ASP A 260 -12.58 -6.66 6.04
N PRO A 261 -11.28 -6.55 5.74
CA PRO A 261 -10.43 -7.71 5.64
C PRO A 261 -10.35 -8.43 7.00
N PRO A 262 -10.03 -9.74 7.02
CA PRO A 262 -9.83 -10.48 8.26
C PRO A 262 -8.81 -9.79 9.18
N ALA A 263 -9.00 -9.92 10.50
CA ALA A 263 -8.11 -9.36 11.51
C ALA A 263 -6.64 -9.77 11.23
N GLY A 264 -5.74 -8.77 11.17
CA GLY A 264 -4.34 -8.93 10.77
C GLY A 264 -4.01 -8.35 9.39
N ASN A 265 -5.04 -8.11 8.55
CA ASN A 265 -4.95 -7.30 7.33
C ASN A 265 -5.78 -6.01 7.48
N ASP A 266 -5.81 -5.48 8.69
CA ASP A 266 -6.62 -4.32 9.04
C ASP A 266 -6.40 -3.18 8.03
N ALA A 267 -7.49 -2.50 7.70
CA ALA A 267 -7.46 -1.31 6.89
C ALA A 267 -6.56 -0.26 7.57
N VAL A 268 -5.34 -0.13 7.11
CA VAL A 268 -4.42 0.86 7.65
C VAL A 268 -4.79 2.20 7.03
N PHE A 269 -5.42 3.05 7.83
CA PHE A 269 -5.62 4.45 7.51
C PHE A 269 -4.33 5.21 7.79
N LEU A 270 -3.49 5.38 6.78
CA LEU A 270 -2.42 6.36 6.83
C LEU A 270 -2.99 7.67 6.27
N ALA A 271 -3.09 8.69 7.10
CA ALA A 271 -3.45 10.01 6.62
C ALA A 271 -2.40 10.48 5.61
N ALA A 272 -2.83 10.71 4.37
CA ALA A 272 -2.01 11.42 3.41
C ALA A 272 -1.72 12.81 3.96
N ARG A 273 -0.45 13.22 4.04
CA ARG A 273 -0.09 14.57 4.47
C ARG A 273 0.16 15.43 3.25
N THR A 274 -0.28 16.68 3.35
CA THR A 274 0.09 17.73 2.39
C THR A 274 1.60 17.93 2.46
N PRO A 275 2.32 18.02 1.32
CA PRO A 275 3.66 18.57 1.32
C PRO A 275 3.60 19.97 1.98
N PRO A 276 4.62 20.38 2.72
CA PRO A 276 4.70 21.77 3.19
C PRO A 276 4.67 22.68 1.97
N GLU A 277 3.82 23.70 2.03
CA GLU A 277 3.75 24.78 1.03
C GLU A 277 5.05 25.57 1.00
#